data_3d32ff911c124c728fa973fb6e9af53a
#
_entry.id   3d32ff911c124c728fa973fb6e9af53a
#
_cell.length_a   1.000
_cell.length_b   1.000
_cell.length_c   1.000
_cell.angle_alpha   90.00
_cell.angle_beta   90.00
_cell.angle_gamma   90.00
#
_symmetry.space_group_name_H-M   'P 1'
#
loop_
_entity.id
_entity.type
_entity.pdbx_description
1 polymer ?
#
loop_
_entity_poly.entity_id
_entity_poly.type
_entity_poly.pdbx_seq_one_letter_code
_entity_poly.pdbx_strand_id
1 'polypeptide(L)'
;ASVVEGVPSWRERSGDGWVTAEYAMLPRATHTRSRRERNGPKGRTQEIQRLIGRSLRSVTDMKGMGQNTVTVDCDVLQADGGTRTASITGACVALALAGEWMLNEGIAVRSPLRERVAAVSVGIVDGVPCLDLDYPEDSSAQVDMNVVGTEGGGLVEVQGTAEGDPFSRAELDALIDLATSGLERLFAAQSRALKGD
;
A
#
# COMPACT_ATOMS: atom_id res chain seq x y z
N ALA A 1 12.19 6.15 -1.51
CA ALA A 1 11.88 6.04 -2.95
C ALA A 1 13.07 6.50 -3.77
N SER A 2 13.26 5.89 -4.92
CA SER A 2 14.30 6.22 -5.91
C SER A 2 13.64 6.71 -7.19
N VAL A 3 14.21 7.75 -7.82
CA VAL A 3 13.75 8.27 -9.13
C VAL A 3 14.87 8.04 -10.14
N VAL A 4 14.56 7.40 -11.25
CA VAL A 4 15.53 7.06 -12.31
C VAL A 4 14.94 7.45 -13.67
N GLU A 5 15.76 8.06 -14.52
CA GLU A 5 15.40 8.33 -15.92
C GLU A 5 15.21 7.01 -16.67
N GLY A 6 14.17 6.94 -17.49
CA GLY A 6 13.77 5.77 -18.25
C GLY A 6 12.60 5.02 -17.62
N VAL A 7 11.98 4.20 -18.45
CA VAL A 7 10.84 3.35 -18.09
C VAL A 7 11.07 1.93 -18.60
N PRO A 8 10.35 0.91 -18.11
CA PRO A 8 10.44 -0.43 -18.64
C PRO A 8 10.19 -0.45 -20.16
N SER A 9 10.91 -1.31 -20.90
CA SER A 9 10.91 -1.35 -22.38
C SER A 9 9.51 -1.47 -23.00
N TRP A 10 8.60 -2.20 -22.35
CA TRP A 10 7.21 -2.32 -22.80
C TRP A 10 6.41 -1.02 -22.65
N ARG A 11 6.92 -0.02 -21.90
CA ARG A 11 6.26 1.26 -21.67
C ARG A 11 6.90 2.44 -22.44
N GLU A 12 8.08 2.29 -22.98
CA GLU A 12 8.82 3.35 -23.68
C GLU A 12 7.99 4.09 -24.73
N ARG A 13 7.15 3.36 -25.49
CA ARG A 13 6.30 3.93 -26.53
C ARG A 13 5.14 4.80 -26.03
N SER A 14 4.80 4.72 -24.75
CA SER A 14 3.68 5.51 -24.21
C SER A 14 4.05 6.97 -23.94
N GLY A 15 5.33 7.27 -23.76
CA GLY A 15 5.81 8.58 -23.28
C GLY A 15 5.51 8.85 -21.81
N ASP A 16 4.88 7.90 -21.09
CA ASP A 16 4.46 8.03 -19.71
C ASP A 16 5.52 7.47 -18.77
N GLY A 17 5.57 7.98 -17.53
CA GLY A 17 6.38 7.43 -16.47
C GLY A 17 5.88 6.09 -15.92
N TRP A 18 6.58 5.57 -14.93
CA TRP A 18 6.22 4.33 -14.24
C TRP A 18 6.43 4.44 -12.74
N VAL A 19 5.55 3.81 -11.95
CA VAL A 19 5.70 3.63 -10.51
C VAL A 19 5.66 2.14 -10.20
N THR A 20 6.65 1.70 -9.46
CA THR A 20 6.74 0.32 -8.97
C THR A 20 7.14 0.30 -7.51
N ALA A 21 7.02 -0.85 -6.87
CA ALA A 21 7.42 -1.03 -5.48
C ALA A 21 8.11 -2.38 -5.27
N GLU A 22 9.04 -2.39 -4.33
CA GLU A 22 9.61 -3.58 -3.75
C GLU A 22 9.17 -3.72 -2.30
N TYR A 23 9.08 -4.95 -1.82
CA TYR A 23 8.68 -5.26 -0.44
C TYR A 23 9.60 -6.34 0.12
N ALA A 24 10.08 -6.13 1.32
CA ALA A 24 10.84 -7.12 2.05
C ALA A 24 10.57 -7.04 3.55
N MET A 25 10.71 -8.17 4.23
CA MET A 25 10.73 -8.21 5.69
C MET A 25 12.16 -8.48 6.17
N LEU A 26 12.65 -7.67 7.11
CA LEU A 26 13.94 -7.97 7.75
C LEU A 26 13.85 -9.31 8.49
N PRO A 27 14.95 -10.07 8.56
CA PRO A 27 14.96 -11.38 9.23
C PRO A 27 14.44 -11.39 10.66
N ARG A 28 14.54 -10.26 11.36
CA ARG A 28 14.07 -10.06 12.74
C ARG A 28 12.86 -9.15 12.84
N ALA A 29 12.18 -8.91 11.74
CA ALA A 29 10.90 -8.20 11.76
C ALA A 29 9.82 -8.95 12.55
N THR A 30 9.94 -10.26 12.69
CA THR A 30 9.03 -11.16 13.43
C THR A 30 9.67 -11.70 14.70
N HIS A 31 8.88 -12.23 15.64
CA HIS A 31 9.36 -12.83 16.89
C HIS A 31 10.38 -13.94 16.67
N THR A 32 10.17 -14.76 15.64
CA THR A 32 11.12 -15.78 15.20
C THR A 32 11.86 -15.29 13.97
N ARG A 33 13.18 -15.59 13.88
CA ARG A 33 13.99 -15.18 12.74
C ARG A 33 13.53 -15.89 11.46
N SER A 34 13.12 -15.12 10.45
CA SER A 34 12.85 -15.61 9.09
C SER A 34 14.13 -15.65 8.24
N ARG A 35 14.14 -16.49 7.19
CA ARG A 35 15.25 -16.53 6.23
C ARG A 35 15.07 -15.45 5.16
N ARG A 36 16.20 -14.84 4.72
CA ARG A 36 16.18 -13.94 3.55
C ARG A 36 15.84 -14.71 2.28
N GLU A 37 15.08 -14.09 1.39
CA GLU A 37 14.79 -14.60 0.06
C GLU A 37 15.99 -14.37 -0.86
N ARG A 38 16.88 -15.34 -0.98
CA ARG A 38 18.14 -15.22 -1.72
C ARG A 38 18.01 -15.51 -3.23
N ASN A 39 16.95 -16.23 -3.62
CA ASN A 39 16.74 -16.69 -5.00
C ASN A 39 15.59 -15.90 -5.69
N GLY A 40 15.45 -14.62 -5.34
CA GLY A 40 14.36 -13.75 -5.78
C GLY A 40 13.14 -13.81 -4.86
N PRO A 41 12.21 -12.87 -5.03
CA PRO A 41 11.01 -12.75 -4.19
C PRO A 41 10.07 -13.93 -4.39
N LYS A 42 9.54 -14.48 -3.28
CA LYS A 42 8.54 -15.55 -3.28
C LYS A 42 7.16 -15.03 -3.66
N GLY A 43 6.20 -15.94 -3.87
CA GLY A 43 4.85 -15.60 -4.32
C GLY A 43 4.17 -14.54 -3.45
N ARG A 44 4.22 -14.66 -2.10
CA ARG A 44 3.67 -13.64 -1.19
C ARG A 44 4.35 -12.28 -1.36
N THR A 45 5.68 -12.24 -1.43
CA THR A 45 6.44 -11.01 -1.63
C THR A 45 6.10 -10.35 -2.97
N GLN A 46 6.03 -11.15 -4.04
CA GLN A 46 5.62 -10.66 -5.38
C GLN A 46 4.18 -10.14 -5.39
N GLU A 47 3.26 -10.84 -4.72
CA GLU A 47 1.86 -10.41 -4.59
C GLU A 47 1.78 -9.05 -3.91
N ILE A 48 2.46 -8.86 -2.76
CA ILE A 48 2.48 -7.60 -2.03
C ILE A 48 3.12 -6.47 -2.84
N GLN A 49 4.25 -6.72 -3.50
CA GLN A 49 4.88 -5.74 -4.41
C GLN A 49 3.92 -5.27 -5.51
N ARG A 50 3.18 -6.20 -6.10
CA ARG A 50 2.19 -5.88 -7.15
C ARG A 50 1.02 -5.08 -6.60
N LEU A 51 0.55 -5.42 -5.40
CA LEU A 51 -0.52 -4.71 -4.71
C LEU A 51 -0.11 -3.26 -4.41
N ILE A 52 1.07 -3.04 -3.78
CA ILE A 52 1.59 -1.70 -3.49
C ILE A 52 1.72 -0.90 -4.79
N GLY A 53 2.40 -1.46 -5.79
CA GLY A 53 2.58 -0.79 -7.07
C GLY A 53 1.27 -0.43 -7.76
N ARG A 54 0.25 -1.30 -7.72
CA ARG A 54 -1.08 -1.04 -8.28
C ARG A 54 -1.78 0.10 -7.53
N SER A 55 -1.73 0.07 -6.20
CA SER A 55 -2.32 1.10 -5.34
C SER A 55 -1.72 2.48 -5.62
N LEU A 56 -0.40 2.57 -5.70
CA LEU A 56 0.27 3.83 -6.04
C LEU A 56 -0.08 4.33 -7.45
N ARG A 57 -0.10 3.43 -8.43
CA ARG A 57 -0.44 3.79 -9.82
C ARG A 57 -1.86 4.29 -9.98
N SER A 58 -2.82 3.83 -9.18
CA SER A 58 -4.22 4.29 -9.23
C SER A 58 -4.37 5.78 -8.95
N VAL A 59 -3.44 6.35 -8.17
CA VAL A 59 -3.45 7.76 -7.74
C VAL A 59 -2.35 8.60 -8.40
N THR A 60 -1.59 8.03 -9.35
CA THR A 60 -0.46 8.71 -10.01
C THR A 60 -0.84 9.22 -11.40
N ASP A 61 -0.45 10.45 -11.73
CA ASP A 61 -0.43 10.97 -13.08
C ASP A 61 0.86 10.55 -13.78
N MET A 62 0.84 9.39 -14.43
CA MET A 62 2.00 8.86 -15.14
C MET A 62 2.52 9.78 -16.23
N LYS A 63 1.62 10.55 -16.89
CA LYS A 63 2.02 11.50 -17.95
C LYS A 63 2.81 12.67 -17.39
N GLY A 64 2.41 13.15 -16.19
CA GLY A 64 3.10 14.25 -15.51
C GLY A 64 4.52 13.92 -15.08
N MET A 65 4.88 12.64 -14.98
CA MET A 65 6.21 12.17 -14.61
C MET A 65 7.22 12.20 -15.77
N GLY A 66 6.77 12.34 -17.02
CA GLY A 66 7.63 12.07 -18.17
C GLY A 66 8.14 10.63 -18.16
N GLN A 67 9.18 10.34 -18.94
CA GLN A 67 9.78 9.00 -19.01
C GLN A 67 10.73 8.72 -17.83
N ASN A 68 10.19 8.77 -16.61
CA ASN A 68 10.92 8.46 -15.38
C ASN A 68 10.24 7.32 -14.63
N THR A 69 11.04 6.53 -13.92
CA THR A 69 10.55 5.47 -13.03
C THR A 69 10.78 5.88 -11.57
N VAL A 70 9.71 5.78 -10.77
CA VAL A 70 9.80 5.85 -9.31
C VAL A 70 9.67 4.44 -8.75
N THR A 71 10.70 3.99 -8.03
CA THR A 71 10.68 2.75 -7.26
C THR A 71 10.56 3.08 -5.78
N VAL A 72 9.57 2.48 -5.10
CA VAL A 72 9.40 2.63 -3.66
C VAL A 72 9.78 1.32 -2.98
N ASP A 73 10.77 1.39 -2.09
CA ASP A 73 11.25 0.25 -1.32
C ASP A 73 10.53 0.23 0.04
N CYS A 74 9.86 -0.87 0.35
CA CYS A 74 9.11 -1.07 1.58
C CYS A 74 9.80 -2.16 2.43
N ASP A 75 10.64 -1.74 3.37
CA ASP A 75 11.32 -2.64 4.30
C ASP A 75 10.59 -2.69 5.64
N VAL A 76 10.02 -3.85 5.98
CA VAL A 76 9.38 -4.08 7.27
C VAL A 76 10.44 -4.32 8.35
N LEU A 77 10.59 -3.36 9.26
CA LEU A 77 11.54 -3.42 10.37
C LEU A 77 10.99 -4.25 11.54
N GLN A 78 9.72 -4.05 11.85
CA GLN A 78 8.97 -4.79 12.87
C GLN A 78 7.60 -5.12 12.30
N ALA A 79 7.28 -6.40 12.25
CA ALA A 79 5.99 -6.90 11.78
C ALA A 79 5.09 -7.25 12.96
N ASP A 80 3.82 -6.93 12.78
CA ASP A 80 2.67 -7.43 13.51
C ASP A 80 1.62 -7.83 12.47
N GLY A 81 0.32 -7.57 12.61
CA GLY A 81 -0.65 -7.64 11.51
C GLY A 81 -0.45 -6.52 10.47
N GLY A 82 -1.13 -6.58 9.34
CA GLY A 82 -1.28 -5.45 8.40
C GLY A 82 -0.01 -4.93 7.71
N THR A 83 1.07 -5.72 7.56
CA THR A 83 2.32 -5.22 6.96
C THR A 83 2.16 -4.74 5.52
N ARG A 84 1.26 -5.36 4.73
CA ARG A 84 0.96 -4.94 3.35
C ARG A 84 0.21 -3.61 3.30
N THR A 85 -0.73 -3.39 4.19
CA THR A 85 -1.53 -2.17 4.28
C THR A 85 -0.70 -1.00 4.79
N ALA A 86 0.14 -1.21 5.81
CA ALA A 86 1.10 -0.23 6.29
C ALA A 86 2.10 0.17 5.19
N SER A 87 2.58 -0.81 4.39
CA SER A 87 3.46 -0.54 3.25
C SER A 87 2.80 0.36 2.20
N ILE A 88 1.54 0.12 1.83
CA ILE A 88 0.81 0.98 0.88
C ILE A 88 0.71 2.41 1.44
N THR A 89 0.30 2.54 2.71
CA THR A 89 0.11 3.83 3.36
C THR A 89 1.40 4.63 3.46
N GLY A 90 2.51 4.00 3.87
CA GLY A 90 3.83 4.63 3.92
C GLY A 90 4.42 4.90 2.52
N ALA A 91 4.22 3.99 1.57
CA ALA A 91 4.67 4.16 0.19
C ALA A 91 4.03 5.37 -0.50
N CYS A 92 2.77 5.70 -0.16
CA CYS A 92 2.11 6.91 -0.66
C CYS A 92 2.82 8.18 -0.19
N VAL A 93 3.25 8.24 1.07
CA VAL A 93 4.05 9.37 1.60
C VAL A 93 5.40 9.46 0.88
N ALA A 94 6.09 8.34 0.71
CA ALA A 94 7.36 8.29 0.00
C ALA A 94 7.23 8.74 -1.47
N LEU A 95 6.14 8.38 -2.15
CA LEU A 95 5.84 8.82 -3.51
C LEU A 95 5.53 10.32 -3.57
N ALA A 96 4.80 10.86 -2.59
CA ALA A 96 4.52 12.30 -2.50
C ALA A 96 5.81 13.11 -2.38
N LEU A 97 6.72 12.70 -1.48
CA LEU A 97 8.03 13.33 -1.31
C LEU A 97 8.91 13.21 -2.56
N ALA A 98 8.90 12.05 -3.23
CA ALA A 98 9.59 11.88 -4.50
C ALA A 98 9.02 12.80 -5.58
N GLY A 99 7.70 12.98 -5.63
CA GLY A 99 7.03 13.90 -6.55
C GLY A 99 7.39 15.36 -6.30
N GLU A 100 7.48 15.77 -5.04
CA GLU A 100 7.93 17.10 -4.66
C GLU A 100 9.40 17.34 -5.08
N TRP A 101 10.26 16.35 -4.84
CA TRP A 101 11.66 16.40 -5.29
C TRP A 101 11.73 16.50 -6.82
N MET A 102 10.96 15.73 -7.57
CA MET A 102 10.92 15.80 -9.04
C MET A 102 10.49 17.18 -9.56
N LEU A 103 9.57 17.86 -8.86
CA LEU A 103 9.18 19.22 -9.18
C LEU A 103 10.33 20.22 -8.95
N ASN A 104 11.02 20.12 -7.81
CA ASN A 104 12.11 21.00 -7.43
C ASN A 104 13.32 20.88 -8.37
N GLU A 105 13.59 19.66 -8.88
CA GLU A 105 14.65 19.39 -9.87
C GLU A 105 14.22 19.68 -11.32
N GLY A 106 12.97 20.10 -11.55
CA GLY A 106 12.45 20.37 -12.89
C GLY A 106 12.25 19.12 -13.76
N ILE A 107 12.23 17.93 -13.15
CA ILE A 107 11.99 16.64 -13.82
C ILE A 107 10.50 16.47 -14.17
N ALA A 108 9.61 16.94 -13.28
CA ALA A 108 8.18 16.95 -13.49
C ALA A 108 7.66 18.38 -13.58
N VAL A 109 6.64 18.63 -14.41
CA VAL A 109 6.01 19.94 -14.56
C VAL A 109 4.86 20.18 -13.58
N ARG A 110 4.37 19.12 -12.95
CA ARG A 110 3.33 19.12 -11.91
C ARG A 110 3.48 17.91 -11.02
N SER A 111 2.88 17.95 -9.82
CA SER A 111 2.89 16.80 -8.92
C SER A 111 2.39 15.53 -9.62
N PRO A 112 3.15 14.45 -9.61
CA PRO A 112 2.70 13.18 -10.15
C PRO A 112 1.60 12.54 -9.30
N LEU A 113 1.48 12.87 -8.01
CA LEU A 113 0.43 12.37 -7.14
C LEU A 113 -0.85 13.22 -7.31
N ARG A 114 -1.95 12.59 -7.75
CA ARG A 114 -3.26 13.24 -7.93
C ARG A 114 -4.03 13.37 -6.63
N GLU A 115 -4.02 12.31 -5.84
CA GLU A 115 -4.63 12.21 -4.52
C GLU A 115 -3.87 11.16 -3.70
N ARG A 116 -4.15 11.04 -2.43
CA ARG A 116 -3.50 10.05 -1.57
C ARG A 116 -4.26 8.73 -1.59
N VAL A 117 -3.52 7.65 -1.36
CA VAL A 117 -4.02 6.30 -1.15
C VAL A 117 -3.53 5.77 0.20
N ALA A 118 -4.38 5.06 0.89
CA ALA A 118 -4.04 4.37 2.13
C ALA A 118 -4.71 2.99 2.14
N ALA A 119 -4.26 2.13 3.04
CA ALA A 119 -4.83 0.81 3.21
C ALA A 119 -4.88 0.41 4.67
N VAL A 120 -5.88 -0.37 5.05
CA VAL A 120 -6.07 -0.88 6.40
C VAL A 120 -6.60 -2.33 6.34
N SER A 121 -6.25 -3.14 7.33
CA SER A 121 -6.88 -4.44 7.54
C SER A 121 -8.14 -4.30 8.41
N VAL A 122 -9.15 -5.09 8.10
CA VAL A 122 -10.35 -5.27 8.92
C VAL A 122 -10.71 -6.74 8.93
N GLY A 123 -11.38 -7.20 9.94
CA GLY A 123 -11.80 -8.60 10.00
C GLY A 123 -12.88 -8.85 11.02
N ILE A 124 -13.31 -10.11 11.10
CA ILE A 124 -14.23 -10.58 12.13
C ILE A 124 -13.45 -11.50 13.06
N VAL A 125 -13.31 -11.10 14.31
CA VAL A 125 -12.62 -11.86 15.36
C VAL A 125 -13.65 -12.16 16.46
N ASP A 126 -13.87 -13.43 16.79
CA ASP A 126 -14.87 -13.88 17.76
C ASP A 126 -16.28 -13.27 17.51
N GLY A 127 -16.65 -13.14 16.23
CA GLY A 127 -17.94 -12.57 15.81
C GLY A 127 -18.01 -11.03 15.89
N VAL A 128 -16.90 -10.34 16.19
CA VAL A 128 -16.83 -8.88 16.32
C VAL A 128 -16.03 -8.28 15.16
N PRO A 129 -16.56 -7.28 14.42
CA PRO A 129 -15.78 -6.54 13.45
C PRO A 129 -14.65 -5.75 14.13
N CYS A 130 -13.41 -5.98 13.69
CA CYS A 130 -12.18 -5.36 14.20
C CYS A 130 -11.49 -4.56 13.11
N LEU A 131 -10.86 -3.44 13.52
CA LEU A 131 -10.09 -2.56 12.64
C LEU A 131 -8.61 -2.67 12.98
N ASP A 132 -7.76 -2.75 11.94
CA ASP A 132 -6.30 -2.77 12.06
C ASP A 132 -5.82 -3.96 12.89
N LEU A 133 -6.09 -5.16 12.35
CA LEU A 133 -5.83 -6.43 13.03
C LEU A 133 -4.34 -6.57 13.38
N ASP A 134 -4.04 -6.88 14.64
CA ASP A 134 -2.73 -7.35 15.05
C ASP A 134 -2.51 -8.82 14.63
N TYR A 135 -1.31 -9.36 14.83
CA TYR A 135 -1.00 -10.73 14.39
C TYR A 135 -1.84 -11.81 15.10
N PRO A 136 -2.09 -11.76 16.42
CA PRO A 136 -3.02 -12.66 17.09
C PRO A 136 -4.45 -12.62 16.51
N GLU A 137 -4.98 -11.43 16.26
CA GLU A 137 -6.30 -11.22 15.67
C GLU A 137 -6.35 -11.75 14.22
N ASP A 138 -5.38 -11.33 13.37
CA ASP A 138 -5.25 -11.77 11.97
C ASP A 138 -5.19 -13.31 11.85
N SER A 139 -4.41 -13.95 12.72
CA SER A 139 -4.21 -15.40 12.71
C SER A 139 -5.43 -16.21 13.19
N SER A 140 -6.36 -15.61 13.91
CA SER A 140 -7.58 -16.23 14.45
C SER A 140 -8.86 -15.69 13.84
N ALA A 141 -8.78 -14.72 12.94
CA ALA A 141 -9.92 -14.09 12.31
C ALA A 141 -10.78 -15.10 11.52
N GLN A 142 -12.08 -15.01 11.67
CA GLN A 142 -13.05 -15.72 10.85
C GLN A 142 -13.14 -15.15 9.44
N VAL A 143 -12.93 -13.84 9.33
CA VAL A 143 -12.80 -13.10 8.08
C VAL A 143 -11.61 -12.16 8.19
N ASP A 144 -10.67 -12.23 7.26
CA ASP A 144 -9.59 -11.27 7.06
C ASP A 144 -9.83 -10.50 5.77
N MET A 145 -9.75 -9.18 5.85
CA MET A 145 -9.97 -8.29 4.70
C MET A 145 -9.00 -7.13 4.69
N ASN A 146 -8.44 -6.85 3.52
CA ASN A 146 -7.63 -5.66 3.27
C ASN A 146 -8.38 -4.70 2.35
N VAL A 147 -8.49 -3.45 2.75
CA VAL A 147 -9.19 -2.40 2.01
C VAL A 147 -8.19 -1.32 1.64
N VAL A 148 -8.11 -1.01 0.35
CA VAL A 148 -7.30 0.08 -0.20
C VAL A 148 -8.24 1.15 -0.73
N GLY A 149 -8.16 2.36 -0.19
CA GLY A 149 -9.00 3.48 -0.58
C GLY A 149 -8.22 4.75 -0.87
N THR A 150 -8.86 5.66 -1.61
CA THR A 150 -8.33 7.00 -1.92
C THR A 150 -8.93 8.04 -0.98
N GLU A 151 -8.24 9.17 -0.83
CA GLU A 151 -8.72 10.30 -0.02
C GLU A 151 -10.06 10.86 -0.53
N GLY A 152 -10.33 10.76 -1.83
CA GLY A 152 -11.61 11.12 -2.43
C GLY A 152 -12.75 10.12 -2.18
N GLY A 153 -12.53 9.05 -1.37
CA GLY A 153 -13.52 8.04 -1.01
C GLY A 153 -13.65 6.89 -2.02
N GLY A 154 -12.81 6.83 -3.04
CA GLY A 154 -12.78 5.72 -4.00
C GLY A 154 -12.14 4.47 -3.42
N LEU A 155 -12.65 3.29 -3.77
CA LEU A 155 -12.03 2.02 -3.44
C LEU A 155 -11.11 1.57 -4.59
N VAL A 156 -9.86 1.26 -4.27
CA VAL A 156 -8.86 0.77 -5.23
C VAL A 156 -8.85 -0.76 -5.26
N GLU A 157 -8.92 -1.38 -4.08
CA GLU A 157 -8.95 -2.83 -3.94
C GLU A 157 -9.65 -3.21 -2.63
N VAL A 158 -10.44 -4.26 -2.68
CA VAL A 158 -11.03 -4.94 -1.52
C VAL A 158 -10.71 -6.42 -1.68
N GLN A 159 -9.91 -6.95 -0.77
CA GLN A 159 -9.52 -8.35 -0.76
C GLN A 159 -9.94 -8.95 0.58
N GLY A 160 -10.88 -9.87 0.57
CA GLY A 160 -11.39 -10.52 1.77
C GLY A 160 -11.46 -12.02 1.60
N THR A 161 -11.16 -12.75 2.68
CA THR A 161 -11.20 -14.20 2.74
C THR A 161 -11.95 -14.64 4.00
N ALA A 162 -12.84 -15.61 3.88
CA ALA A 162 -13.40 -16.33 5.01
C ALA A 162 -12.53 -17.56 5.29
N GLU A 163 -12.06 -17.70 6.53
CA GLU A 163 -11.25 -18.85 6.96
C GLU A 163 -12.10 -20.04 7.43
N GLY A 164 -13.43 -19.88 7.43
CA GLY A 164 -14.40 -20.91 7.81
C GLY A 164 -15.70 -20.76 7.05
N ASP A 165 -16.76 -20.40 7.76
CA ASP A 165 -18.06 -20.14 7.15
C ASP A 165 -18.05 -18.88 6.30
N PRO A 166 -18.77 -18.84 5.15
CA PRO A 166 -18.87 -17.65 4.32
C PRO A 166 -19.48 -16.48 5.10
N PHE A 167 -18.90 -15.29 4.93
CA PHE A 167 -19.46 -14.05 5.48
C PHE A 167 -20.60 -13.50 4.60
N SER A 168 -21.55 -12.85 5.24
CA SER A 168 -22.71 -12.26 4.60
C SER A 168 -22.41 -10.92 3.93
N ARG A 169 -23.33 -10.45 3.06
CA ARG A 169 -23.27 -9.11 2.48
C ARG A 169 -23.32 -8.00 3.56
N ALA A 170 -24.09 -8.20 4.64
CA ALA A 170 -24.19 -7.24 5.74
C ALA A 170 -22.87 -7.11 6.51
N GLU A 171 -22.16 -8.22 6.73
CA GLU A 171 -20.82 -8.22 7.33
C GLU A 171 -19.81 -7.53 6.41
N LEU A 172 -19.86 -7.78 5.10
CA LEU A 172 -19.02 -7.05 4.13
C LEU A 172 -19.25 -5.55 4.22
N ASP A 173 -20.49 -5.08 4.21
CA ASP A 173 -20.81 -3.66 4.27
C ASP A 173 -20.31 -3.05 5.60
N ALA A 174 -20.49 -3.74 6.73
CA ALA A 174 -19.97 -3.30 8.04
C ALA A 174 -18.43 -3.20 8.06
N LEU A 175 -17.73 -4.16 7.46
CA LEU A 175 -16.26 -4.14 7.36
C LEU A 175 -15.77 -3.01 6.46
N ILE A 176 -16.45 -2.72 5.35
CA ILE A 176 -16.13 -1.59 4.47
C ILE A 176 -16.33 -0.25 5.20
N ASP A 177 -17.42 -0.09 5.94
CA ASP A 177 -17.69 1.13 6.73
C ASP A 177 -16.60 1.32 7.80
N LEU A 178 -16.23 0.24 8.50
CA LEU A 178 -15.17 0.27 9.50
C LEU A 178 -13.81 0.62 8.88
N ALA A 179 -13.47 0.03 7.74
CA ALA A 179 -12.26 0.34 6.99
C ALA A 179 -12.21 1.81 6.56
N THR A 180 -13.34 2.35 6.08
CA THR A 180 -13.45 3.76 5.66
C THR A 180 -13.09 4.70 6.80
N SER A 181 -13.61 4.45 8.01
CA SER A 181 -13.24 5.24 9.20
C SER A 181 -11.76 5.14 9.56
N GLY A 182 -11.15 3.96 9.37
CA GLY A 182 -9.72 3.74 9.55
C GLY A 182 -8.88 4.51 8.52
N LEU A 183 -9.30 4.49 7.25
CA LEU A 183 -8.63 5.21 6.17
C LEU A 183 -8.59 6.72 6.41
N GLU A 184 -9.66 7.33 6.93
CA GLU A 184 -9.68 8.76 7.29
C GLU A 184 -8.58 9.12 8.29
N ARG A 185 -8.39 8.27 9.31
CA ARG A 185 -7.32 8.43 10.31
C ARG A 185 -5.94 8.30 9.69
N LEU A 186 -5.75 7.39 8.73
CA LEU A 186 -4.50 7.21 8.01
C LEU A 186 -4.19 8.39 7.09
N PHE A 187 -5.18 8.97 6.40
CA PHE A 187 -4.99 10.20 5.62
C PHE A 187 -4.59 11.38 6.51
N ALA A 188 -5.17 11.49 7.70
CA ALA A 188 -4.74 12.50 8.68
C ALA A 188 -3.28 12.29 9.12
N ALA A 189 -2.86 11.03 9.33
CA ALA A 189 -1.47 10.70 9.66
C ALA A 189 -0.50 11.02 8.52
N GLN A 190 -0.85 10.67 7.28
CA GLN A 190 -0.07 11.04 6.10
C GLN A 190 0.09 12.56 5.97
N SER A 191 -0.99 13.34 6.26
CA SER A 191 -0.93 14.81 6.23
C SER A 191 0.07 15.36 7.24
N ARG A 192 0.15 14.81 8.45
CA ARG A 192 1.15 15.20 9.46
C ARG A 192 2.56 14.86 8.98
N ALA A 193 2.76 13.63 8.53
CA ALA A 193 4.07 13.18 8.04
C ALA A 193 4.61 14.04 6.88
N LEU A 194 3.75 14.50 5.96
CA LEU A 194 4.15 15.37 4.84
C LEU A 194 4.43 16.80 5.27
N LYS A 195 3.90 17.27 6.40
CA LYS A 195 4.19 18.60 6.96
C LYS A 195 5.43 18.62 7.85
N GLY A 196 5.96 17.47 8.22
CA GLY A 196 7.08 17.34 9.15
C GLY A 196 6.70 17.53 10.62
N ASP A 197 5.41 17.28 10.96
CA ASP A 197 4.85 17.37 12.31
C ASP A 197 4.90 16.01 13.02
#